data_fafa2a8484281c7c17b2f9d8ba0eba99
#
_entry.id   fafa2a8484281c7c17b2f9d8ba0eba99
#
_cell.length_a   1.000
_cell.length_b   1.000
_cell.length_c   1.000
_cell.angle_alpha   90.00
_cell.angle_beta   90.00
_cell.angle_gamma   90.00
#
_symmetry.space_group_name_H-M   'P 1'
#
loop_
_entity.id
_entity.type
_entity.pdbx_description
1 polymer ?
#
loop_
_entity_poly.entity_id
_entity_poly.type
_entity_poly.pdbx_seq_one_letter_code
_entity_poly.pdbx_strand_id
1 'polypeptide(L)'
;YTGVSREYLIRHGLKIDDDDFRQEVLKPQGKGVSRYDGRMTRPLLEPEMDEIKKGLWDDATADRYDTYFYAALTGDLLPRLNVKLDRNYIALTNFYKNWDKDAPHGTTAEQLRNAMTRRPGMRTFFANGWFDLCTEFGYVWHTLDHAGLPKDRVCWKGYKSGHMIYIGEENIHELCADIRSFIQGKDPSK
;
A
#
# COMPACT_ATOMS: atom_id res chain seq x y z
N TYR A 1 5.65 21.09 -9.37
CA TYR A 1 4.60 20.60 -8.47
C TYR A 1 4.78 19.11 -8.14
N THR A 2 5.48 18.32 -8.98
CA THR A 2 5.72 16.88 -8.76
C THR A 2 6.96 16.59 -7.91
N GLY A 3 7.89 17.54 -7.76
CA GLY A 3 9.19 17.33 -7.13
C GLY A 3 10.24 16.71 -8.06
N VAL A 4 9.84 16.22 -9.22
CA VAL A 4 10.75 15.66 -10.24
C VAL A 4 11.21 16.77 -11.19
N SER A 5 12.44 16.68 -11.69
CA SER A 5 13.02 17.72 -12.55
C SER A 5 12.24 17.87 -13.85
N ARG A 6 12.15 19.13 -14.33
CA ARG A 6 11.48 19.44 -15.59
C ARG A 6 12.15 18.73 -16.78
N GLU A 7 13.48 18.64 -16.76
CA GLU A 7 14.27 17.98 -17.78
C GLU A 7 13.97 16.48 -17.86
N TYR A 8 13.79 15.82 -16.71
CA TYR A 8 13.39 14.41 -16.65
C TYR A 8 11.99 14.24 -17.27
N LEU A 9 11.02 15.01 -16.84
CA LEU A 9 9.63 14.91 -17.34
C LEU A 9 9.54 15.15 -18.84
N ILE A 10 10.26 16.14 -19.39
CA ILE A 10 10.26 16.42 -20.83
C ILE A 10 10.84 15.22 -21.61
N ARG A 11 11.96 14.65 -21.15
CA ARG A 11 12.56 13.46 -21.81
C ARG A 11 11.65 12.24 -21.82
N HIS A 12 10.78 12.11 -20.84
CA HIS A 12 9.86 10.97 -20.68
C HIS A 12 8.43 11.31 -21.14
N GLY A 13 8.27 12.35 -21.99
CA GLY A 13 6.97 12.71 -22.57
C GLY A 13 5.91 13.13 -21.54
N LEU A 14 6.35 13.76 -20.43
CA LEU A 14 5.53 14.15 -19.28
C LEU A 14 4.84 12.98 -18.58
N LYS A 15 5.37 11.78 -18.74
CA LYS A 15 4.94 10.57 -18.02
C LYS A 15 6.03 10.14 -17.06
N ILE A 16 5.61 9.66 -15.92
CA ILE A 16 6.48 9.04 -14.94
C ILE A 16 5.68 7.91 -14.28
N ASP A 17 6.25 6.74 -14.21
CA ASP A 17 5.67 5.66 -13.42
C ASP A 17 6.09 5.75 -11.95
N ASP A 18 5.50 4.92 -11.12
CA ASP A 18 5.68 4.98 -9.67
C ASP A 18 7.11 4.62 -9.25
N ASP A 19 7.74 3.67 -9.95
CA ASP A 19 9.09 3.25 -9.65
C ASP A 19 10.09 4.36 -10.00
N ASP A 20 9.93 4.96 -11.18
CA ASP A 20 10.73 6.09 -11.61
C ASP A 20 10.52 7.31 -10.70
N PHE A 21 9.28 7.61 -10.32
CA PHE A 21 8.98 8.70 -9.40
C PHE A 21 9.74 8.55 -8.08
N ARG A 22 9.71 7.36 -7.49
CA ARG A 22 10.37 7.06 -6.21
C ARG A 22 11.89 7.22 -6.26
N GLN A 23 12.50 6.97 -7.42
CA GLN A 23 13.94 7.13 -7.64
C GLN A 23 14.31 8.59 -7.95
N GLU A 24 13.48 9.31 -8.69
CA GLU A 24 13.82 10.64 -9.21
C GLU A 24 13.48 11.79 -8.25
N VAL A 25 12.42 11.67 -7.43
CA VAL A 25 11.91 12.78 -6.60
C VAL A 25 12.92 13.33 -5.59
N LEU A 26 13.76 12.48 -5.00
CA LEU A 26 14.82 12.86 -4.05
C LEU A 26 16.23 12.55 -4.56
N LYS A 27 16.39 12.26 -5.83
CA LYS A 27 17.69 11.98 -6.46
C LYS A 27 18.74 13.06 -6.22
N PRO A 28 18.42 14.38 -6.28
CA PRO A 28 19.40 15.42 -5.95
C PRO A 28 19.95 15.33 -4.52
N GLN A 29 19.25 14.64 -3.62
CA GLN A 29 19.68 14.38 -2.25
C GLN A 29 20.37 13.01 -2.08
N GLY A 30 20.54 12.25 -3.16
CA GLY A 30 21.10 10.90 -3.13
C GLY A 30 20.17 9.88 -2.46
N LYS A 31 18.84 10.10 -2.51
CA LYS A 31 17.86 9.26 -1.81
C LYS A 31 16.75 8.76 -2.74
N GLY A 32 16.32 7.52 -2.51
CA GLY A 32 15.09 6.96 -3.04
C GLY A 32 14.00 6.91 -1.97
N VAL A 33 12.73 6.95 -2.41
CA VAL A 33 11.54 6.94 -1.56
C VAL A 33 10.93 5.54 -1.52
N SER A 34 10.46 5.12 -0.35
CA SER A 34 9.78 3.83 -0.19
C SER A 34 8.44 3.78 -0.94
N ARG A 35 8.15 2.62 -1.51
CA ARG A 35 6.84 2.30 -2.10
C ARG A 35 5.73 2.23 -1.07
N TYR A 36 6.03 1.65 0.09
CA TYR A 36 5.04 1.41 1.13
C TYR A 36 4.81 2.60 2.07
N ASP A 37 5.76 3.53 2.13
CA ASP A 37 5.58 4.78 2.89
C ASP A 37 6.48 5.89 2.35
N GLY A 38 5.90 6.84 1.62
CA GLY A 38 6.61 7.95 1.00
C GLY A 38 7.37 8.87 1.96
N ARG A 39 7.21 8.72 3.26
CA ARG A 39 8.00 9.42 4.30
C ARG A 39 9.32 8.73 4.60
N MET A 40 9.46 7.47 4.21
CA MET A 40 10.66 6.67 4.43
C MET A 40 11.56 6.71 3.22
N THR A 41 12.84 6.91 3.47
CA THR A 41 13.86 7.03 2.42
C THR A 41 15.05 6.16 2.73
N ARG A 42 15.79 5.80 1.68
CA ARG A 42 17.09 5.14 1.77
C ARG A 42 18.08 5.82 0.81
N PRO A 43 19.38 5.62 0.97
CA PRO A 43 20.34 6.02 -0.06
C PRO A 43 19.99 5.38 -1.41
N LEU A 44 20.15 6.13 -2.50
CA LEU A 44 20.14 5.53 -3.84
C LEU A 44 21.31 4.56 -3.94
N LEU A 45 21.05 3.41 -4.54
CA LEU A 45 22.09 2.44 -4.84
C LEU A 45 22.80 2.83 -6.12
N GLU A 46 24.09 2.53 -6.20
CA GLU A 46 24.80 2.57 -7.47
C GLU A 46 24.14 1.59 -8.47
N PRO A 47 24.10 1.92 -9.76
CA PRO A 47 23.42 1.10 -10.77
C PRO A 47 23.83 -0.37 -10.77
N GLU A 48 25.09 -0.66 -10.49
CA GLU A 48 25.64 -2.03 -10.41
C GLU A 48 25.06 -2.82 -9.21
N MET A 49 24.79 -2.13 -8.11
CA MET A 49 24.12 -2.72 -6.93
C MET A 49 22.64 -2.94 -7.17
N ASP A 50 22.03 -2.14 -8.01
CA ASP A 50 20.60 -2.23 -8.35
C ASP A 50 20.29 -3.52 -9.14
N GLU A 51 21.17 -3.96 -10.04
CA GLU A 51 21.03 -5.23 -10.74
C GLU A 51 21.09 -6.45 -9.80
N ILE A 52 21.96 -6.41 -8.79
CA ILE A 52 22.06 -7.49 -7.79
C ILE A 52 20.81 -7.56 -6.92
N LYS A 53 20.18 -6.42 -6.64
CA LYS A 53 19.03 -6.31 -5.73
C LYS A 53 17.68 -6.38 -6.43
N LYS A 54 17.57 -6.36 -7.76
CA LYS A 54 16.32 -6.53 -8.50
C LYS A 54 15.54 -7.81 -8.18
N GLY A 55 16.14 -8.74 -7.46
CA GLY A 55 15.48 -9.94 -6.93
C GLY A 55 15.08 -9.87 -5.46
N LEU A 56 15.49 -8.82 -4.74
CA LEU A 56 15.18 -8.60 -3.34
C LEU A 56 14.16 -7.47 -3.22
N TRP A 57 13.32 -7.55 -2.21
CA TRP A 57 12.40 -6.46 -1.88
C TRP A 57 13.21 -5.29 -1.34
N ASP A 58 13.57 -4.39 -2.25
CA ASP A 58 14.44 -3.27 -1.96
C ASP A 58 13.60 -2.03 -1.62
N ASP A 59 13.08 -2.02 -0.40
CA ASP A 59 12.21 -0.96 0.07
C ASP A 59 12.49 -0.58 1.52
N ALA A 60 12.69 0.71 1.80
CA ALA A 60 13.05 1.21 3.13
C ALA A 60 12.04 0.86 4.22
N THR A 61 10.76 0.73 3.89
CA THR A 61 9.71 0.32 4.82
C THR A 61 9.76 -1.18 5.07
N ALA A 62 9.87 -1.98 4.01
CA ALA A 62 9.98 -3.43 4.12
C ALA A 62 11.23 -3.83 4.89
N ASP A 63 12.40 -3.29 4.55
CA ASP A 63 13.66 -3.55 5.27
C ASP A 63 13.54 -3.33 6.77
N ARG A 64 12.80 -2.30 7.18
CA ARG A 64 12.60 -1.98 8.58
C ARG A 64 11.61 -2.91 9.26
N TYR A 65 10.44 -3.13 8.64
CA TYR A 65 9.31 -3.77 9.32
C TYR A 65 9.29 -5.29 9.18
N ASP A 66 9.86 -5.87 8.13
CA ASP A 66 9.95 -7.32 7.97
C ASP A 66 10.69 -7.98 9.13
N THR A 67 11.79 -7.35 9.58
CA THR A 67 12.54 -7.82 10.74
C THR A 67 11.70 -7.76 12.02
N TYR A 68 10.92 -6.71 12.22
CA TYR A 68 10.05 -6.58 13.40
C TYR A 68 8.90 -7.58 13.35
N PHE A 69 8.27 -7.78 12.19
CA PHE A 69 7.23 -8.79 12.03
C PHE A 69 7.74 -10.21 12.28
N TYR A 70 8.92 -10.52 11.75
CA TYR A 70 9.56 -11.80 12.02
C TYR A 70 9.84 -12.01 13.50
N ALA A 71 10.43 -11.02 14.17
CA ALA A 71 10.75 -11.09 15.59
C ALA A 71 9.48 -11.21 16.46
N ALA A 72 8.45 -10.43 16.17
CA ALA A 72 7.19 -10.47 16.90
C ALA A 72 6.47 -11.82 16.71
N LEU A 73 6.46 -12.34 15.48
CA LEU A 73 5.84 -13.64 15.19
C LEU A 73 6.58 -14.76 15.93
N THR A 74 7.89 -14.87 15.73
CA THR A 74 8.67 -16.00 16.23
C THR A 74 8.98 -15.90 17.73
N GLY A 75 9.19 -14.70 18.23
CA GLY A 75 9.57 -14.45 19.64
C GLY A 75 8.40 -14.30 20.59
N ASP A 76 7.21 -13.91 20.11
CA ASP A 76 6.03 -13.69 20.96
C ASP A 76 4.82 -14.54 20.52
N LEU A 77 4.32 -14.35 19.31
CA LEU A 77 3.03 -14.90 18.90
C LEU A 77 3.04 -16.43 18.84
N LEU A 78 4.00 -17.04 18.16
CA LEU A 78 4.09 -18.51 18.03
C LEU A 78 4.27 -19.21 19.37
N PRO A 79 5.16 -18.75 20.28
CA PRO A 79 5.25 -19.30 21.64
C PRO A 79 3.94 -19.20 22.42
N ARG A 80 3.25 -18.07 22.38
CA ARG A 80 1.95 -17.88 23.08
C ARG A 80 0.86 -18.81 22.55
N LEU A 81 0.87 -19.11 21.26
CA LEU A 81 -0.06 -20.04 20.63
C LEU A 81 0.39 -21.50 20.74
N ASN A 82 1.55 -21.79 21.37
CA ASN A 82 2.16 -23.11 21.44
C ASN A 82 2.36 -23.75 20.05
N VAL A 83 2.65 -22.92 19.04
CA VAL A 83 2.92 -23.37 17.66
C VAL A 83 4.42 -23.53 17.47
N LYS A 84 4.84 -24.71 17.06
CA LYS A 84 6.23 -25.00 16.67
C LYS A 84 6.31 -25.08 15.16
N LEU A 85 7.09 -24.22 14.54
CA LEU A 85 7.40 -24.27 13.12
C LEU A 85 8.86 -24.71 12.94
N ASP A 86 9.07 -25.67 12.03
CA ASP A 86 10.38 -26.12 11.59
C ASP A 86 10.89 -25.36 10.36
N ARG A 87 10.17 -24.31 9.96
CA ARG A 87 10.45 -23.47 8.79
C ARG A 87 10.54 -22.00 9.17
N ASN A 88 11.39 -21.27 8.44
CA ASN A 88 11.44 -19.83 8.56
C ASN A 88 10.14 -19.19 8.05
N TYR A 89 9.62 -18.23 8.81
CA TYR A 89 8.54 -17.40 8.33
C TYR A 89 9.08 -16.43 7.27
N ILE A 90 8.42 -16.39 6.13
CA ILE A 90 8.74 -15.48 5.02
C ILE A 90 7.59 -14.49 4.92
N ALA A 91 7.81 -13.25 5.34
CA ALA A 91 6.79 -12.21 5.37
C ALA A 91 6.32 -11.82 3.97
N LEU A 92 7.25 -11.71 3.02
CA LEU A 92 6.97 -11.33 1.63
C LEU A 92 7.68 -12.29 0.67
N THR A 93 6.99 -12.68 -0.40
CA THR A 93 7.56 -13.51 -1.46
C THR A 93 7.12 -13.03 -2.85
N ASN A 94 7.87 -13.38 -3.88
CA ASN A 94 7.59 -13.02 -5.27
C ASN A 94 6.49 -13.89 -5.90
N PHE A 95 5.36 -14.09 -5.22
CA PHE A 95 4.24 -14.88 -5.74
C PHE A 95 3.57 -14.28 -6.97
N TYR A 96 3.76 -13.00 -7.23
CA TYR A 96 3.19 -12.35 -8.41
C TYR A 96 3.60 -13.01 -9.73
N LYS A 97 4.72 -13.75 -9.76
CA LYS A 97 5.15 -14.53 -10.93
C LYS A 97 4.22 -15.69 -11.26
N ASN A 98 3.48 -16.18 -10.25
CA ASN A 98 2.54 -17.28 -10.36
C ASN A 98 1.08 -16.79 -10.39
N TRP A 99 0.87 -15.46 -10.34
CA TRP A 99 -0.46 -14.89 -10.47
C TRP A 99 -0.97 -15.11 -11.89
N ASP A 100 -2.24 -15.45 -12.02
CA ASP A 100 -2.88 -15.62 -13.33
C ASP A 100 -2.83 -14.29 -14.10
N LYS A 101 -1.99 -14.26 -15.13
CA LYS A 101 -1.83 -13.08 -15.99
C LYS A 101 -2.96 -12.96 -17.00
N ASP A 102 -3.77 -14.00 -17.19
CA ASP A 102 -4.93 -14.02 -18.06
C ASP A 102 -6.19 -13.53 -17.34
N ALA A 103 -6.10 -13.22 -16.04
CA ALA A 103 -7.18 -12.55 -15.32
C ALA A 103 -7.53 -11.21 -16.06
N PRO A 104 -8.82 -10.84 -16.13
CA PRO A 104 -9.21 -9.62 -16.81
C PRO A 104 -8.43 -8.42 -16.32
N HIS A 105 -7.69 -7.78 -17.23
CA HIS A 105 -6.97 -6.55 -16.92
C HIS A 105 -7.97 -5.45 -16.60
N GLY A 106 -7.78 -4.78 -15.48
CA GLY A 106 -8.59 -3.63 -15.08
C GLY A 106 -8.94 -3.62 -13.59
N THR A 107 -9.78 -2.69 -13.25
CA THR A 107 -10.25 -2.53 -11.88
C THR A 107 -11.33 -3.55 -11.52
N THR A 108 -11.29 -4.06 -10.28
CA THR A 108 -12.38 -4.89 -9.71
C THR A 108 -13.60 -4.05 -9.27
N ALA A 109 -13.62 -2.76 -9.58
CA ALA A 109 -14.67 -1.85 -9.19
C ALA A 109 -16.04 -2.21 -9.81
N GLU A 110 -16.05 -2.78 -11.04
CA GLU A 110 -17.28 -3.26 -11.66
C GLU A 110 -17.87 -4.46 -10.90
N GLN A 111 -17.05 -5.40 -10.51
CA GLN A 111 -17.48 -6.55 -9.70
C GLN A 111 -18.03 -6.10 -8.35
N LEU A 112 -17.39 -5.11 -7.71
CA LEU A 112 -17.89 -4.52 -6.48
C LEU A 112 -19.23 -3.83 -6.69
N ARG A 113 -19.38 -3.01 -7.74
CA ARG A 113 -20.66 -2.37 -8.09
C ARG A 113 -21.78 -3.40 -8.29
N ASN A 114 -21.49 -4.48 -9.03
CA ASN A 114 -22.44 -5.56 -9.25
C ASN A 114 -22.83 -6.28 -7.96
N ALA A 115 -21.88 -6.53 -7.07
CA ALA A 115 -22.13 -7.11 -5.75
C ALA A 115 -23.02 -6.19 -4.90
N MET A 116 -22.72 -4.90 -4.83
CA MET A 116 -23.48 -3.91 -4.06
C MET A 116 -24.90 -3.70 -4.65
N THR A 117 -25.06 -3.83 -5.95
CA THR A 117 -26.38 -3.78 -6.61
C THR A 117 -27.23 -4.99 -6.23
N ARG A 118 -26.65 -6.19 -6.23
CA ARG A 118 -27.35 -7.43 -5.87
C ARG A 118 -27.60 -7.56 -4.36
N ARG A 119 -26.87 -6.82 -3.55
CA ARG A 119 -26.93 -6.82 -2.08
C ARG A 119 -27.17 -5.40 -1.54
N PRO A 120 -28.42 -4.92 -1.49
CA PRO A 120 -28.73 -3.55 -1.08
C PRO A 120 -28.23 -3.19 0.34
N GLY A 121 -28.11 -4.16 1.23
CA GLY A 121 -27.55 -3.96 2.57
C GLY A 121 -26.02 -3.95 2.65
N MET A 122 -25.31 -4.21 1.54
CA MET A 122 -23.84 -4.22 1.50
C MET A 122 -23.30 -2.79 1.57
N ARG A 123 -22.41 -2.55 2.51
CA ARG A 123 -21.61 -1.32 2.65
C ARG A 123 -20.16 -1.64 2.46
N THR A 124 -19.37 -0.66 2.06
CA THR A 124 -17.91 -0.79 1.91
C THR A 124 -17.21 0.34 2.63
N PHE A 125 -16.05 0.01 3.20
CA PHE A 125 -15.17 0.99 3.82
C PHE A 125 -13.78 0.86 3.20
N PHE A 126 -13.30 1.95 2.61
CA PHE A 126 -11.97 2.09 2.05
C PHE A 126 -11.10 2.90 3.01
N ALA A 127 -10.00 2.31 3.39
CA ALA A 127 -9.00 2.92 4.26
C ALA A 127 -7.68 3.03 3.50
N ASN A 128 -7.13 4.24 3.38
CA ASN A 128 -5.88 4.49 2.66
C ASN A 128 -4.91 5.30 3.50
N GLY A 129 -3.61 5.01 3.36
CA GLY A 129 -2.57 5.89 3.85
C GLY A 129 -2.32 7.06 2.89
N TRP A 130 -2.17 8.27 3.41
CA TRP A 130 -1.85 9.46 2.61
C TRP A 130 -0.48 9.39 1.92
N PHE A 131 0.43 8.56 2.46
CA PHE A 131 1.80 8.41 1.99
C PHE A 131 2.05 7.05 1.32
N ASP A 132 0.97 6.33 0.99
CA ASP A 132 1.02 5.07 0.25
C ASP A 132 1.35 5.35 -1.22
N LEU A 133 2.47 4.81 -1.71
CA LEU A 133 2.90 4.85 -3.10
C LEU A 133 2.80 3.46 -3.78
N CYS A 134 2.08 2.52 -3.16
CA CYS A 134 1.78 1.20 -3.69
C CYS A 134 0.33 1.10 -4.19
N THR A 135 -0.60 1.67 -3.41
CA THR A 135 -2.00 1.84 -3.75
C THR A 135 -2.39 3.29 -3.44
N GLU A 136 -1.99 4.18 -4.34
CA GLU A 136 -2.03 5.61 -4.10
C GLU A 136 -3.44 6.10 -3.78
N PHE A 137 -3.51 6.96 -2.80
CA PHE A 137 -4.71 7.65 -2.38
C PHE A 137 -5.51 8.27 -3.55
N GLY A 138 -4.82 8.96 -4.46
CA GLY A 138 -5.45 9.60 -5.61
C GLY A 138 -6.09 8.61 -6.58
N TYR A 139 -5.45 7.44 -6.78
CA TYR A 139 -5.98 6.37 -7.61
C TYR A 139 -7.25 5.75 -7.01
N VAL A 140 -7.22 5.48 -5.71
CA VAL A 140 -8.41 4.94 -5.01
C VAL A 140 -9.56 5.95 -5.05
N TRP A 141 -9.28 7.22 -4.72
CA TRP A 141 -10.29 8.28 -4.80
C TRP A 141 -10.91 8.41 -6.19
N HIS A 142 -10.07 8.45 -7.24
CA HIS A 142 -10.54 8.47 -8.63
C HIS A 142 -11.43 7.27 -8.95
N THR A 143 -11.02 6.06 -8.55
CA THR A 143 -11.80 4.84 -8.76
C THR A 143 -13.16 4.92 -8.06
N LEU A 144 -13.21 5.35 -6.81
CA LEU A 144 -14.46 5.48 -6.05
C LEU A 144 -15.43 6.50 -6.67
N ASP A 145 -14.90 7.57 -7.23
CA ASP A 145 -15.73 8.62 -7.87
C ASP A 145 -16.29 8.20 -9.23
N HIS A 146 -15.55 7.33 -9.96
CA HIS A 146 -15.89 6.96 -11.35
C HIS A 146 -16.46 5.55 -11.50
N ALA A 147 -16.39 4.70 -10.48
CA ALA A 147 -16.85 3.30 -10.58
C ALA A 147 -18.38 3.12 -10.56
N GLY A 148 -19.14 4.18 -10.35
CA GLY A 148 -20.60 4.10 -10.25
C GLY A 148 -21.10 3.34 -9.02
N LEU A 149 -20.33 3.36 -7.93
CA LEU A 149 -20.70 2.78 -6.65
C LEU A 149 -21.83 3.60 -5.98
N PRO A 150 -22.73 2.98 -5.21
CA PRO A 150 -23.76 3.70 -4.45
C PRO A 150 -23.11 4.52 -3.32
N LYS A 151 -23.01 5.83 -3.53
CA LYS A 151 -22.25 6.76 -2.67
C LYS A 151 -22.73 6.79 -1.22
N ASP A 152 -24.00 6.48 -0.98
CA ASP A 152 -24.62 6.38 0.36
C ASP A 152 -24.15 5.17 1.17
N ARG A 153 -23.48 4.22 0.51
CA ARG A 153 -23.02 2.96 1.10
C ARG A 153 -21.50 2.75 1.02
N VAL A 154 -20.78 3.76 0.51
CA VAL A 154 -19.33 3.77 0.44
C VAL A 154 -18.78 4.77 1.43
N CYS A 155 -17.98 4.30 2.38
CA CYS A 155 -17.21 5.14 3.28
C CYS A 155 -15.76 5.12 2.82
N TRP A 156 -15.07 6.25 2.89
CA TRP A 156 -13.66 6.35 2.56
C TRP A 156 -12.95 7.31 3.50
N LYS A 157 -11.81 6.88 4.02
CA LYS A 157 -11.01 7.70 4.93
C LYS A 157 -9.52 7.52 4.65
N GLY A 158 -8.79 8.65 4.64
CA GLY A 158 -7.35 8.69 4.59
C GLY A 158 -6.73 8.79 5.98
N TYR A 159 -5.65 8.06 6.21
CA TYR A 159 -4.90 8.03 7.47
C TYR A 159 -3.50 8.62 7.28
N LYS A 160 -2.95 9.20 8.33
CA LYS A 160 -1.58 9.74 8.33
C LYS A 160 -0.54 8.62 8.39
N SER A 161 -0.62 7.71 7.42
CA SER A 161 0.19 6.49 7.32
C SER A 161 0.57 6.20 5.87
N GLY A 162 1.42 5.21 5.66
CA GLY A 162 1.68 4.57 4.38
C GLY A 162 0.73 3.41 4.11
N HIS A 163 1.15 2.47 3.29
CA HIS A 163 0.41 1.27 2.87
C HIS A 163 -0.05 0.42 4.07
N MET A 164 0.80 0.25 5.05
CA MET A 164 0.49 -0.46 6.28
C MET A 164 -0.10 0.51 7.32
N ILE A 165 -1.40 0.83 7.20
CA ILE A 165 -2.10 1.82 8.04
C ILE A 165 -2.00 1.49 9.53
N TYR A 166 -1.90 0.21 9.87
CA TYR A 166 -1.81 -0.30 11.25
C TYR A 166 -0.45 -0.05 11.91
N ILE A 167 0.53 0.50 11.18
CA ILE A 167 1.82 0.87 11.78
C ILE A 167 1.70 2.18 12.55
N GLY A 168 2.14 2.15 13.80
CA GLY A 168 2.04 3.26 14.75
C GLY A 168 0.81 3.16 15.64
N GLU A 169 1.00 3.44 16.92
CA GLU A 169 -0.03 3.25 17.95
C GLU A 169 -1.26 4.12 17.69
N GLU A 170 -1.07 5.39 17.32
CA GLU A 170 -2.18 6.30 16.99
C GLU A 170 -2.99 5.79 15.79
N ASN A 171 -2.30 5.37 14.74
CA ASN A 171 -2.94 4.90 13.50
C ASN A 171 -3.76 3.63 13.72
N ILE A 172 -3.23 2.64 14.45
CA ILE A 172 -3.97 1.40 14.71
C ILE A 172 -5.19 1.64 15.62
N HIS A 173 -5.08 2.52 16.61
CA HIS A 173 -6.22 2.89 17.45
C HIS A 173 -7.32 3.59 16.67
N GLU A 174 -6.94 4.56 15.81
CA GLU A 174 -7.89 5.26 14.95
C GLU A 174 -8.56 4.29 13.96
N LEU A 175 -7.78 3.48 13.23
CA LEU A 175 -8.31 2.49 12.29
C LEU A 175 -9.26 1.50 12.98
N CYS A 176 -8.90 0.99 14.15
CA CYS A 176 -9.76 0.07 14.92
C CYS A 176 -11.06 0.72 15.39
N ALA A 177 -11.03 1.99 15.78
CA ALA A 177 -12.22 2.74 16.16
C ALA A 177 -13.16 2.95 14.95
N ASP A 178 -12.59 3.28 13.79
CA ASP A 178 -13.33 3.49 12.55
C ASP A 178 -13.96 2.20 12.02
N ILE A 179 -13.22 1.09 12.03
CA ILE A 179 -13.74 -0.24 11.67
C ILE A 179 -14.91 -0.60 12.59
N ARG A 180 -14.78 -0.36 13.89
CA ARG A 180 -15.83 -0.63 14.88
C ARG A 180 -17.08 0.23 14.61
N SER A 181 -16.89 1.52 14.32
CA SER A 181 -17.96 2.44 13.91
C SER A 181 -18.67 1.95 12.64
N PHE A 182 -17.89 1.55 11.63
CA PHE A 182 -18.44 1.03 10.37
C PHE A 182 -19.27 -0.23 10.57
N ILE A 183 -18.81 -1.20 11.38
CA ILE A 183 -19.54 -2.42 11.72
C ILE A 183 -20.86 -2.09 12.44
N GLN A 184 -20.88 -1.04 13.25
CA GLN A 184 -22.09 -0.55 13.95
C GLN A 184 -23.05 0.25 13.03
N GLY A 185 -22.78 0.32 11.74
CA GLY A 185 -23.64 1.04 10.79
C GLY A 185 -23.36 2.53 10.66
N LYS A 186 -22.37 3.08 11.36
CA LYS A 186 -21.95 4.48 11.27
C LYS A 186 -21.04 4.71 10.07
N ASP A 187 -20.85 5.96 9.72
CA ASP A 187 -19.92 6.39 8.67
C ASP A 187 -18.64 6.96 9.33
N PRO A 188 -17.50 6.25 9.28
CA PRO A 188 -16.26 6.71 9.91
C PRO A 188 -15.58 7.87 9.15
N SER A 189 -16.09 8.25 7.99
CA SER A 189 -15.57 9.38 7.21
C SER A 189 -16.19 10.74 7.58
N LYS A 190 -17.15 10.75 8.51
CA LYS A 190 -17.86 11.95 8.97
C LYS A 190 -17.51 12.38 10.38
#